data_c9dcb8bc6a9067b763e125b053c43eb4
#
_entry.id   c9dcb8bc6a9067b763e125b053c43eb4
#
_cell.length_a   1.000
_cell.length_b   1.000
_cell.length_c   1.000
_cell.angle_alpha   90.00
_cell.angle_beta   90.00
_cell.angle_gamma   90.00
#
_symmetry.space_group_name_H-M   'P 1'
#
loop_
_entity.id
_entity.type
_entity.pdbx_description
1 polymer ?
#
loop_
_entity_poly.entity_id
_entity_poly.type
_entity_poly.pdbx_seq_one_letter_code
_entity_poly.pdbx_strand_id
1 'polypeptide(L)'
;MATVDLSKISYAVTAVLADGKQIKMENIAENIAWEENERELAVRLNLTIRDIAYGGGRISDTLALCTVIYLYADWGRGLTEIFRGTIWTWEHSRIQDDAIILTCYDMLYYLQKSTDSKYYAAGQKTKAIISDILKSWNVPMGEYTAPDVSHQKILYKSKTVSAMLTETLDDAKKLGGGKAIIRANAGKADVVAVGENGDIYGFTAYNNLTSSQDKYSMTSLVTRVIVTGKEDGNGRPKVEATIDGDTKYGILQSYVSMGSGSLADAKKEAQELLDEKGKPTRTITLQAPDLPAIRKGDLVYITLDRMTGYFCIKGISHNATTMTMRMEVEPYEQGQQ
;
A
#
# COMPACT_ATOMS: atom_id res chain seq x y z
N MET A 1 16.30 -8.43 -18.36
CA MET A 1 15.59 -7.22 -17.91
C MET A 1 14.73 -6.72 -19.06
N ALA A 2 13.48 -6.37 -18.78
CA ALA A 2 12.58 -5.83 -19.79
C ALA A 2 13.03 -4.41 -20.17
N THR A 3 12.96 -4.07 -21.45
CA THR A 3 13.22 -2.73 -21.97
C THR A 3 11.93 -2.10 -22.45
N VAL A 4 11.72 -0.83 -22.13
CA VAL A 4 10.55 -0.05 -22.53
C VAL A 4 11.00 1.21 -23.25
N ASP A 5 10.34 1.53 -24.36
CA ASP A 5 10.51 2.79 -25.06
C ASP A 5 9.62 3.84 -24.38
N LEU A 6 10.24 4.68 -23.54
CA LEU A 6 9.52 5.69 -22.76
C LEU A 6 8.76 6.72 -23.62
N SER A 7 9.18 6.91 -24.89
CA SER A 7 8.52 7.84 -25.81
C SER A 7 7.13 7.35 -26.27
N LYS A 8 6.83 6.07 -26.07
CA LYS A 8 5.55 5.43 -26.44
C LYS A 8 4.55 5.36 -25.28
N ILE A 9 4.94 5.81 -24.09
CA ILE A 9 4.04 5.77 -22.95
C ILE A 9 2.95 6.82 -23.14
N SER A 10 1.71 6.39 -23.05
CA SER A 10 0.53 7.26 -23.13
C SER A 10 -0.52 6.86 -22.09
N TYR A 11 -1.36 7.81 -21.73
CA TYR A 11 -2.41 7.64 -20.72
C TYR A 11 -3.76 8.07 -21.25
N ALA A 12 -4.81 7.38 -20.84
CA ALA A 12 -6.19 7.74 -21.11
C ALA A 12 -7.03 7.68 -19.84
N VAL A 13 -7.82 8.71 -19.59
CA VAL A 13 -8.71 8.80 -18.43
C VAL A 13 -10.16 8.83 -18.90
N THR A 14 -10.99 7.98 -18.33
CA THR A 14 -12.42 7.91 -18.67
C THR A 14 -13.27 7.93 -17.41
N ALA A 15 -14.23 8.84 -17.33
CA ALA A 15 -15.31 8.79 -16.35
C ALA A 15 -16.51 8.03 -16.93
N VAL A 16 -17.14 7.19 -16.11
CA VAL A 16 -18.39 6.50 -16.46
C VAL A 16 -19.48 6.99 -15.53
N LEU A 17 -20.46 7.67 -16.10
CA LEU A 17 -21.60 8.27 -15.40
C LEU A 17 -22.62 7.19 -14.98
N ALA A 18 -23.54 7.56 -14.09
CA ALA A 18 -24.57 6.65 -13.59
C ALA A 18 -25.51 6.14 -14.71
N ASP A 19 -25.69 6.89 -15.79
CA ASP A 19 -26.45 6.49 -16.98
C ASP A 19 -25.66 5.63 -17.98
N GLY A 20 -24.41 5.29 -17.64
CA GLY A 20 -23.50 4.50 -18.47
C GLY A 20 -22.75 5.30 -19.54
N LYS A 21 -23.00 6.60 -19.68
CA LYS A 21 -22.24 7.45 -20.61
C LYS A 21 -20.79 7.57 -20.15
N GLN A 22 -19.89 7.61 -21.13
CA GLN A 22 -18.46 7.75 -20.91
C GLN A 22 -17.99 9.16 -21.33
N ILE A 23 -17.15 9.73 -20.49
CA ILE A 23 -16.49 11.02 -20.75
C ILE A 23 -14.99 10.75 -20.80
N LYS A 24 -14.38 11.00 -21.96
CA LYS A 24 -12.93 10.96 -22.13
C LYS A 24 -12.34 12.26 -21.60
N MET A 25 -11.41 12.17 -20.68
CA MET A 25 -10.89 13.32 -19.94
C MET A 25 -9.41 13.61 -20.23
N GLU A 26 -8.72 12.79 -21.03
CA GLU A 26 -7.28 12.95 -21.30
C GLU A 26 -6.91 14.33 -21.88
N ASN A 27 -7.80 14.95 -22.68
CA ASN A 27 -7.55 16.26 -23.31
C ASN A 27 -7.85 17.46 -22.38
N ILE A 28 -8.49 17.22 -21.23
CA ILE A 28 -8.83 18.25 -20.25
C ILE A 28 -8.11 18.04 -18.91
N ALA A 29 -7.45 16.92 -18.75
CA ALA A 29 -6.66 16.62 -17.56
C ALA A 29 -5.38 17.46 -17.56
N GLU A 30 -5.17 18.21 -16.48
CA GLU A 30 -3.98 19.02 -16.23
C GLU A 30 -2.99 18.30 -15.30
N ASN A 31 -3.51 17.43 -14.44
CA ASN A 31 -2.69 16.55 -13.61
C ASN A 31 -3.34 15.18 -13.52
N ILE A 32 -2.53 14.15 -13.71
CA ILE A 32 -2.89 12.74 -13.53
C ILE A 32 -1.79 12.11 -12.69
N ALA A 33 -2.10 11.81 -11.42
CA ALA A 33 -1.13 11.20 -10.51
C ALA A 33 -1.81 10.13 -9.66
N TRP A 34 -1.14 8.98 -9.48
CA TRP A 34 -1.65 7.91 -8.62
C TRP A 34 -0.55 7.35 -7.74
N GLU A 35 -0.95 6.71 -6.65
CA GLU A 35 0.00 6.16 -5.69
C GLU A 35 -0.53 4.91 -4.99
N GLU A 36 0.40 4.04 -4.68
CA GLU A 36 0.23 2.85 -3.86
C GLU A 36 1.18 2.98 -2.65
N ASN A 37 0.65 3.24 -1.47
CA ASN A 37 1.44 3.41 -0.27
C ASN A 37 1.62 2.09 0.50
N GLU A 38 2.74 1.91 1.21
CA GLU A 38 3.04 0.70 1.97
C GLU A 38 1.94 0.33 2.96
N ARG A 39 1.39 1.33 3.66
CA ARG A 39 0.41 1.13 4.74
C ARG A 39 -1.04 1.22 4.29
N GLU A 40 -1.27 1.48 3.01
CA GLU A 40 -2.61 1.59 2.43
C GLU A 40 -2.89 0.39 1.54
N LEU A 41 -4.12 -0.10 1.62
CA LEU A 41 -4.55 -1.21 0.77
C LEU A 41 -4.95 -0.71 -0.61
N ALA A 42 -5.64 0.44 -0.66
CA ALA A 42 -6.19 1.03 -1.86
C ALA A 42 -5.18 1.90 -2.61
N VAL A 43 -5.32 1.94 -3.93
CA VAL A 43 -4.69 2.92 -4.81
C VAL A 43 -5.46 4.23 -4.74
N ARG A 44 -4.74 5.33 -4.63
CA ARG A 44 -5.29 6.69 -4.73
C ARG A 44 -4.93 7.30 -6.07
N LEU A 45 -5.93 7.82 -6.79
CA LEU A 45 -5.76 8.59 -8.02
C LEU A 45 -6.18 10.04 -7.76
N ASN A 46 -5.29 10.99 -8.04
CA ASN A 46 -5.55 12.42 -8.00
C ASN A 46 -5.61 12.95 -9.43
N LEU A 47 -6.71 13.61 -9.77
CA LEU A 47 -6.92 14.24 -11.06
C LEU A 47 -7.21 15.72 -10.87
N THR A 48 -6.60 16.56 -11.69
CA THR A 48 -7.03 17.95 -11.90
C THR A 48 -7.47 18.08 -13.35
N ILE A 49 -8.70 18.51 -13.58
CA ILE A 49 -9.27 18.67 -14.91
C ILE A 49 -9.83 20.07 -15.07
N ARG A 50 -9.77 20.61 -16.28
CA ARG A 50 -10.41 21.88 -16.62
C ARG A 50 -11.92 21.73 -16.65
N ASP A 51 -12.63 22.70 -16.06
CA ASP A 51 -14.07 22.72 -16.12
C ASP A 51 -14.53 23.38 -17.45
N ILE A 52 -14.81 22.57 -18.43
CA ILE A 52 -15.22 23.00 -19.77
C ILE A 52 -16.72 22.82 -20.02
N ALA A 53 -17.24 23.44 -21.06
CA ALA A 53 -18.61 23.22 -21.54
C ALA A 53 -18.81 21.76 -21.97
N TYR A 54 -19.88 21.13 -21.49
CA TYR A 54 -20.25 19.75 -21.78
C TYR A 54 -21.78 19.55 -21.73
N GLY A 55 -22.38 18.98 -22.79
CA GLY A 55 -23.78 18.53 -22.76
C GLY A 55 -24.81 19.62 -22.49
N GLY A 56 -24.52 20.90 -22.78
CA GLY A 56 -25.40 22.03 -22.48
C GLY A 56 -25.21 22.66 -21.11
N GLY A 57 -24.28 22.12 -20.28
CA GLY A 57 -23.81 22.64 -19.00
C GLY A 57 -22.28 22.64 -18.94
N ARG A 58 -21.73 22.27 -17.80
CA ARG A 58 -20.29 22.13 -17.57
C ARG A 58 -19.94 20.72 -17.08
N ILE A 59 -18.68 20.33 -17.17
CA ILE A 59 -18.18 19.04 -16.62
C ILE A 59 -18.47 18.98 -15.12
N SER A 60 -18.30 20.10 -14.40
CA SER A 60 -18.59 20.20 -12.96
C SER A 60 -20.05 19.87 -12.60
N ASP A 61 -21.00 20.11 -13.49
CA ASP A 61 -22.42 19.78 -13.28
C ASP A 61 -22.71 18.28 -13.52
N THR A 62 -21.75 17.58 -14.14
CA THR A 62 -21.94 16.19 -14.59
C THR A 62 -21.23 15.19 -13.70
N LEU A 63 -20.04 15.54 -13.17
CA LEU A 63 -19.25 14.68 -12.29
C LEU A 63 -19.75 14.80 -10.85
N ALA A 64 -20.05 13.66 -10.24
CA ALA A 64 -20.51 13.57 -8.86
C ALA A 64 -19.66 12.59 -8.05
N LEU A 65 -19.82 12.59 -6.73
CA LEU A 65 -19.27 11.53 -5.87
C LEU A 65 -19.77 10.16 -6.35
N CYS A 66 -18.94 9.14 -6.21
CA CYS A 66 -19.16 7.78 -6.70
C CYS A 66 -19.18 7.61 -8.23
N THR A 67 -18.92 8.66 -9.03
CA THR A 67 -18.65 8.48 -10.47
C THR A 67 -17.43 7.59 -10.65
N VAL A 68 -17.53 6.58 -11.52
CA VAL A 68 -16.44 5.62 -11.76
C VAL A 68 -15.40 6.24 -12.70
N ILE A 69 -14.15 6.16 -12.29
CA ILE A 69 -13.00 6.65 -13.06
C ILE A 69 -12.12 5.46 -13.44
N TYR A 70 -11.74 5.41 -14.71
CA TYR A 70 -10.76 4.48 -15.23
C TYR A 70 -9.51 5.26 -15.66
N LEU A 71 -8.34 4.74 -15.33
CA LEU A 71 -7.08 5.16 -15.90
C LEU A 71 -6.47 3.99 -16.66
N TYR A 72 -6.13 4.24 -17.90
CA TYR A 72 -5.44 3.30 -18.79
C TYR A 72 -4.07 3.85 -19.14
N ALA A 73 -3.12 2.96 -19.36
CA ALA A 73 -1.81 3.27 -19.89
C ALA A 73 -1.42 2.33 -21.03
N ASP A 74 -0.65 2.82 -21.98
CA ASP A 74 0.07 2.01 -22.97
C ASP A 74 1.57 2.29 -22.85
N TRP A 75 2.36 1.25 -22.71
CA TRP A 75 3.82 1.29 -22.68
C TRP A 75 4.44 0.38 -23.74
N GLY A 76 3.74 0.25 -24.89
CA GLY A 76 4.11 -0.61 -26.00
C GLY A 76 3.50 -2.01 -25.97
N ARG A 77 2.49 -2.25 -25.10
CA ARG A 77 1.74 -3.51 -24.98
C ARG A 77 0.23 -3.36 -25.27
N GLY A 78 -0.17 -2.20 -25.75
CA GLY A 78 -1.56 -1.82 -25.92
C GLY A 78 -2.16 -1.24 -24.63
N LEU A 79 -3.30 -0.59 -24.80
CA LEU A 79 -3.98 0.12 -23.73
C LEU A 79 -4.44 -0.85 -22.61
N THR A 80 -3.86 -0.72 -21.45
CA THR A 80 -4.10 -1.58 -20.28
C THR A 80 -4.71 -0.75 -19.14
N GLU A 81 -5.73 -1.29 -18.47
CA GLU A 81 -6.31 -0.67 -17.28
C GLU A 81 -5.30 -0.76 -16.12
N ILE A 82 -4.92 0.40 -15.56
CA ILE A 82 -4.00 0.49 -14.41
C ILE A 82 -4.70 0.97 -13.14
N PHE A 83 -5.88 1.62 -13.27
CA PHE A 83 -6.71 2.02 -12.16
C PHE A 83 -8.19 1.96 -12.52
N ARG A 84 -8.99 1.52 -11.57
CA ARG A 84 -10.45 1.63 -11.57
C ARG A 84 -10.90 1.97 -10.15
N GLY A 85 -11.61 3.08 -10.01
CA GLY A 85 -12.11 3.50 -8.71
C GLY A 85 -13.25 4.50 -8.85
N THR A 86 -13.62 5.13 -7.73
CA THR A 86 -14.71 6.11 -7.68
C THR A 86 -14.23 7.42 -7.11
N ILE A 87 -14.90 8.51 -7.49
CA ILE A 87 -14.65 9.84 -6.91
C ILE A 87 -15.11 9.84 -5.45
N TRP A 88 -14.19 10.14 -4.54
CA TRP A 88 -14.42 10.27 -3.10
C TRP A 88 -14.42 11.72 -2.63
N THR A 89 -13.57 12.53 -3.24
CA THR A 89 -13.53 13.97 -3.00
C THR A 89 -13.63 14.70 -4.32
N TRP A 90 -14.51 15.67 -4.34
CA TRP A 90 -14.74 16.57 -5.47
C TRP A 90 -14.62 18.00 -4.98
N GLU A 91 -13.76 18.77 -5.59
CA GLU A 91 -13.52 20.17 -5.27
C GLU A 91 -13.49 20.99 -6.56
N HIS A 92 -14.10 22.17 -6.56
CA HIS A 92 -14.12 23.09 -7.69
C HIS A 92 -13.45 24.41 -7.32
N SER A 93 -12.33 24.71 -7.96
CA SER A 93 -11.64 25.99 -7.85
C SER A 93 -12.12 26.92 -8.95
N ARG A 94 -12.81 28.03 -8.57
CA ARG A 94 -13.53 28.90 -9.54
C ARG A 94 -12.82 30.20 -9.88
N ILE A 95 -11.80 30.61 -9.15
CA ILE A 95 -11.29 31.99 -9.21
C ILE A 95 -10.03 32.12 -10.06
N GLN A 96 -9.15 31.15 -10.10
CA GLN A 96 -7.88 31.24 -10.82
C GLN A 96 -7.81 30.32 -12.04
N ASP A 97 -8.25 29.07 -11.93
CA ASP A 97 -7.97 28.07 -12.94
C ASP A 97 -9.23 27.39 -13.50
N ASP A 98 -10.42 27.68 -12.93
CA ASP A 98 -11.70 27.01 -13.27
C ASP A 98 -11.52 25.47 -13.40
N ALA A 99 -10.91 24.89 -12.38
CA ALA A 99 -10.47 23.52 -12.35
C ALA A 99 -11.26 22.68 -11.33
N ILE A 100 -11.46 21.42 -11.67
CA ILE A 100 -12.05 20.42 -10.79
C ILE A 100 -10.91 19.52 -10.27
N ILE A 101 -10.80 19.41 -8.96
CA ILE A 101 -9.83 18.53 -8.31
C ILE A 101 -10.57 17.31 -7.77
N LEU A 102 -10.19 16.14 -8.23
CA LEU A 102 -10.80 14.86 -7.88
C LEU A 102 -9.80 13.97 -7.15
N THR A 103 -10.20 13.43 -6.00
CA THR A 103 -9.50 12.33 -5.37
C THR A 103 -10.35 11.07 -5.50
N CYS A 104 -9.79 10.07 -6.14
CA CYS A 104 -10.45 8.80 -6.41
C CYS A 104 -9.71 7.66 -5.71
N TYR A 105 -10.45 6.66 -5.25
CA TYR A 105 -9.89 5.45 -4.68
C TYR A 105 -10.50 4.22 -5.35
N ASP A 106 -9.73 3.16 -5.41
CA ASP A 106 -10.24 1.86 -5.82
C ASP A 106 -11.16 1.23 -4.75
N MET A 107 -11.74 0.08 -5.06
CA MET A 107 -12.71 -0.57 -4.20
C MET A 107 -12.16 -1.04 -2.85
N LEU A 108 -10.84 -1.20 -2.71
CA LEU A 108 -10.22 -1.63 -1.45
C LEU A 108 -10.28 -0.54 -0.38
N TYR A 109 -10.54 0.72 -0.78
CA TYR A 109 -10.69 1.82 0.16
C TYR A 109 -11.89 1.66 1.09
N TYR A 110 -12.99 1.05 0.62
CA TYR A 110 -14.13 0.73 1.49
C TYR A 110 -13.72 -0.19 2.64
N LEU A 111 -12.80 -1.13 2.38
CA LEU A 111 -12.27 -2.04 3.40
C LEU A 111 -11.39 -1.32 4.44
N GLN A 112 -10.72 -0.22 4.04
CA GLN A 112 -9.94 0.61 4.96
C GLN A 112 -10.84 1.48 5.87
N LYS A 113 -12.04 1.81 5.43
CA LYS A 113 -12.99 2.68 6.16
C LYS A 113 -14.03 1.91 6.96
N SER A 114 -14.11 0.60 6.78
CA SER A 114 -15.11 -0.25 7.41
C SER A 114 -14.50 -1.13 8.49
N THR A 115 -15.22 -1.35 9.57
CA THR A 115 -14.83 -2.22 10.68
C THR A 115 -15.75 -3.43 10.78
N ASP A 116 -15.21 -4.57 11.20
CA ASP A 116 -15.94 -5.81 11.38
C ASP A 116 -15.34 -6.62 12.55
N SER A 117 -16.00 -7.73 12.89
CA SER A 117 -15.51 -8.73 13.85
C SER A 117 -15.64 -10.11 13.25
N LYS A 118 -14.57 -10.86 13.23
CA LYS A 118 -14.50 -12.20 12.61
C LYS A 118 -13.80 -13.19 13.55
N TYR A 119 -14.25 -14.44 13.49
CA TYR A 119 -13.64 -15.56 14.19
C TYR A 119 -13.30 -16.67 13.21
N TYR A 120 -12.10 -17.17 13.30
CA TYR A 120 -11.62 -18.33 12.53
C TYR A 120 -11.06 -19.38 13.48
N ALA A 121 -11.54 -20.62 13.36
CA ALA A 121 -11.03 -21.76 14.13
C ALA A 121 -9.59 -22.09 13.67
N ALA A 122 -8.82 -22.74 14.54
CA ALA A 122 -7.49 -23.23 14.20
C ALA A 122 -7.54 -24.21 13.01
N GLY A 123 -6.51 -24.17 12.17
CA GLY A 123 -6.40 -24.98 10.97
C GLY A 123 -6.96 -24.35 9.70
N GLN A 124 -7.61 -23.18 9.78
CA GLN A 124 -8.05 -22.44 8.59
C GLN A 124 -6.85 -21.98 7.77
N LYS A 125 -6.96 -22.08 6.44
CA LYS A 125 -5.93 -21.68 5.48
C LYS A 125 -6.00 -20.19 5.17
N THR A 126 -4.85 -19.58 4.89
CA THR A 126 -4.73 -18.14 4.53
C THR A 126 -5.72 -17.75 3.43
N LYS A 127 -5.74 -18.52 2.32
CA LYS A 127 -6.63 -18.26 1.19
C LYS A 127 -8.11 -18.29 1.58
N ALA A 128 -8.50 -19.25 2.42
CA ALA A 128 -9.88 -19.40 2.88
C ALA A 128 -10.33 -18.21 3.73
N ILE A 129 -9.47 -17.76 4.66
CA ILE A 129 -9.73 -16.61 5.53
C ILE A 129 -9.88 -15.33 4.70
N ILE A 130 -8.92 -15.04 3.81
CA ILE A 130 -8.95 -13.85 2.95
C ILE A 130 -10.16 -13.88 2.02
N SER A 131 -10.46 -15.03 1.42
CA SER A 131 -11.63 -15.19 0.55
C SER A 131 -12.95 -14.93 1.28
N ASP A 132 -13.08 -15.40 2.52
CA ASP A 132 -14.26 -15.14 3.36
C ASP A 132 -14.41 -13.66 3.69
N ILE A 133 -13.31 -13.00 4.08
CA ILE A 133 -13.31 -11.56 4.35
C ILE A 133 -13.74 -10.77 3.10
N LEU A 134 -13.09 -10.99 1.97
CA LEU A 134 -13.39 -10.27 0.72
C LEU A 134 -14.83 -10.53 0.25
N LYS A 135 -15.29 -11.79 0.32
CA LYS A 135 -16.66 -12.16 -0.04
C LYS A 135 -17.71 -11.47 0.83
N SER A 136 -17.47 -11.33 2.13
CA SER A 136 -18.38 -10.64 3.06
C SER A 136 -18.61 -9.17 2.68
N TRP A 137 -17.67 -8.58 1.95
CA TRP A 137 -17.68 -7.18 1.50
C TRP A 137 -17.92 -7.05 -0.02
N ASN A 138 -18.39 -8.10 -0.68
CA ASN A 138 -18.65 -8.13 -2.12
C ASN A 138 -17.44 -7.72 -2.99
N VAL A 139 -16.23 -7.97 -2.50
CA VAL A 139 -15.00 -7.76 -3.26
C VAL A 139 -14.60 -9.06 -3.93
N PRO A 140 -14.63 -9.16 -5.28
CA PRO A 140 -14.21 -10.36 -5.95
C PRO A 140 -12.71 -10.57 -5.79
N MET A 141 -12.30 -11.78 -5.39
CA MET A 141 -10.90 -12.16 -5.37
C MET A 141 -10.45 -12.45 -6.80
N GLY A 142 -9.30 -11.88 -7.19
CA GLY A 142 -8.64 -12.11 -8.46
C GLY A 142 -7.60 -13.23 -8.36
N GLU A 143 -6.37 -12.92 -8.76
CA GLU A 143 -5.24 -13.83 -8.65
C GLU A 143 -4.85 -14.09 -7.19
N TYR A 144 -4.43 -15.32 -6.89
CA TYR A 144 -3.92 -15.71 -5.58
C TYR A 144 -2.63 -16.50 -5.75
N THR A 145 -1.49 -15.87 -5.50
CA THR A 145 -0.16 -16.49 -5.51
C THR A 145 0.51 -16.45 -4.12
N ALA A 146 -0.16 -15.83 -3.15
CA ALA A 146 0.34 -15.74 -1.77
C ALA A 146 0.45 -17.13 -1.12
N PRO A 147 1.33 -17.29 -0.12
CA PRO A 147 1.44 -18.52 0.66
C PRO A 147 0.10 -18.92 1.32
N ASP A 148 -0.21 -20.21 1.29
CA ASP A 148 -1.46 -20.74 1.84
C ASP A 148 -1.17 -21.68 3.05
N VAL A 149 -0.84 -21.07 4.18
CA VAL A 149 -0.49 -21.78 5.43
C VAL A 149 -1.72 -21.97 6.32
N SER A 150 -1.60 -22.87 7.30
CA SER A 150 -2.64 -23.08 8.33
C SER A 150 -2.41 -22.17 9.52
N HIS A 151 -3.43 -21.40 9.90
CA HIS A 151 -3.39 -20.49 11.03
C HIS A 151 -3.80 -21.15 12.36
N GLN A 152 -3.36 -20.59 13.46
CA GLN A 152 -3.95 -20.80 14.76
C GLN A 152 -5.34 -20.13 14.82
N LYS A 153 -6.04 -20.27 15.94
CA LYS A 153 -7.30 -19.57 16.17
C LYS A 153 -7.10 -18.05 16.04
N ILE A 154 -7.88 -17.41 15.17
CA ILE A 154 -7.87 -15.96 14.96
C ILE A 154 -9.18 -15.35 15.45
N LEU A 155 -9.09 -14.24 16.19
CA LEU A 155 -10.23 -13.46 16.65
C LEU A 155 -9.98 -11.99 16.36
N TYR A 156 -10.69 -11.47 15.40
CA TYR A 156 -10.75 -10.04 15.12
C TYR A 156 -11.95 -9.42 15.84
N LYS A 157 -11.72 -8.36 16.61
CA LYS A 157 -12.75 -7.61 17.32
C LYS A 157 -12.69 -6.15 16.90
N SER A 158 -13.76 -5.66 16.25
CA SER A 158 -13.92 -4.26 15.86
C SER A 158 -12.66 -3.69 15.16
N LYS A 159 -12.06 -4.47 14.25
CA LYS A 159 -10.91 -4.07 13.45
C LYS A 159 -11.35 -3.56 12.08
N THR A 160 -10.55 -2.71 11.46
CA THR A 160 -10.77 -2.39 10.05
C THR A 160 -10.60 -3.65 9.21
N VAL A 161 -11.42 -3.79 8.16
CA VAL A 161 -11.38 -4.97 7.30
C VAL A 161 -10.02 -5.09 6.61
N SER A 162 -9.42 -3.95 6.22
CA SER A 162 -8.05 -3.93 5.71
C SER A 162 -7.03 -4.47 6.70
N ALA A 163 -7.15 -4.11 8.00
CA ALA A 163 -6.25 -4.64 9.03
C ALA A 163 -6.41 -6.16 9.21
N MET A 164 -7.64 -6.69 9.15
CA MET A 164 -7.83 -8.15 9.18
C MET A 164 -7.11 -8.85 8.04
N LEU A 165 -7.18 -8.30 6.82
CA LEU A 165 -6.51 -8.85 5.65
C LEU A 165 -4.98 -8.80 5.78
N THR A 166 -4.43 -7.63 6.16
CA THR A 166 -2.97 -7.48 6.31
C THR A 166 -2.42 -8.32 7.46
N GLU A 167 -3.09 -8.33 8.62
CA GLU A 167 -2.69 -9.18 9.74
C GLU A 167 -2.75 -10.68 9.42
N THR A 168 -3.71 -11.12 8.60
CA THR A 168 -3.74 -12.52 8.12
C THR A 168 -2.50 -12.85 7.29
N LEU A 169 -2.06 -11.95 6.40
CA LEU A 169 -0.83 -12.13 5.62
C LEU A 169 0.43 -12.05 6.47
N ASP A 170 0.48 -11.13 7.43
CA ASP A 170 1.61 -11.00 8.37
C ASP A 170 1.74 -12.25 9.25
N ASP A 171 0.61 -12.81 9.70
CA ASP A 171 0.60 -14.06 10.45
C ASP A 171 1.07 -15.23 9.56
N ALA A 172 0.61 -15.29 8.30
CA ALA A 172 1.09 -16.28 7.34
C ALA A 172 2.61 -16.23 7.16
N LYS A 173 3.17 -15.00 7.07
CA LYS A 173 4.63 -14.79 7.02
C LYS A 173 5.33 -15.33 8.28
N LYS A 174 4.80 -15.05 9.48
CA LYS A 174 5.35 -15.55 10.76
C LYS A 174 5.30 -17.09 10.86
N LEU A 175 4.34 -17.71 10.20
CA LEU A 175 4.19 -19.17 10.13
C LEU A 175 5.07 -19.83 9.05
N GLY A 176 6.01 -19.11 8.48
CA GLY A 176 6.97 -19.62 7.50
C GLY A 176 6.52 -19.46 6.04
N GLY A 177 5.40 -18.77 5.78
CA GLY A 177 5.05 -18.31 4.45
C GLY A 177 5.91 -17.10 4.02
N GLY A 178 5.98 -16.82 2.73
CA GLY A 178 6.63 -15.62 2.21
C GLY A 178 5.81 -14.35 2.47
N LYS A 179 6.41 -13.18 2.22
CA LYS A 179 5.72 -11.89 2.25
C LYS A 179 4.72 -11.81 1.09
N ALA A 180 3.51 -11.39 1.37
CA ALA A 180 2.47 -11.18 0.36
C ALA A 180 1.74 -9.86 0.59
N ILE A 181 1.09 -9.36 -0.46
CA ILE A 181 0.31 -8.13 -0.43
C ILE A 181 -1.03 -8.32 -1.13
N ILE A 182 -1.95 -7.40 -0.88
CA ILE A 182 -3.21 -7.29 -1.61
C ILE A 182 -3.16 -6.01 -2.43
N ARG A 183 -3.60 -6.10 -3.70
CA ARG A 183 -3.70 -4.95 -4.60
C ARG A 183 -4.93 -5.07 -5.51
N ALA A 184 -5.55 -3.94 -5.85
CA ALA A 184 -6.66 -3.92 -6.79
C ALA A 184 -6.14 -4.14 -8.21
N ASN A 185 -6.85 -4.94 -8.99
CA ASN A 185 -6.55 -5.19 -10.39
C ASN A 185 -7.86 -5.43 -11.16
N ALA A 186 -8.16 -4.56 -12.14
CA ALA A 186 -9.34 -4.66 -12.99
C ALA A 186 -10.65 -4.98 -12.23
N GLY A 187 -10.87 -4.31 -11.09
CA GLY A 187 -12.06 -4.47 -10.25
C GLY A 187 -12.08 -5.77 -9.42
N LYS A 188 -10.92 -6.39 -9.18
CA LYS A 188 -10.73 -7.54 -8.28
C LYS A 188 -9.61 -7.26 -7.28
N ALA A 189 -9.58 -7.99 -6.19
CA ALA A 189 -8.48 -7.99 -5.24
C ALA A 189 -7.53 -9.15 -5.53
N ASP A 190 -6.35 -8.86 -6.05
CA ASP A 190 -5.29 -9.85 -6.20
C ASP A 190 -4.53 -9.98 -4.88
N VAL A 191 -4.20 -11.20 -4.49
CA VAL A 191 -3.41 -11.53 -3.31
C VAL A 191 -2.14 -12.20 -3.80
N VAL A 192 -1.06 -11.43 -3.85
CA VAL A 192 0.16 -11.86 -4.56
C VAL A 192 1.37 -11.94 -3.63
N ALA A 193 2.20 -12.93 -3.85
CA ALA A 193 3.51 -12.99 -3.20
C ALA A 193 4.38 -11.81 -3.68
N VAL A 194 5.13 -11.24 -2.76
CA VAL A 194 6.05 -10.14 -3.09
C VAL A 194 7.18 -10.67 -3.97
N GLY A 195 7.40 -9.99 -5.08
CA GLY A 195 8.49 -10.33 -6.00
C GLY A 195 8.14 -11.31 -7.12
N GLU A 196 6.89 -11.65 -7.28
CA GLU A 196 6.41 -12.51 -8.37
C GLU A 196 5.98 -11.75 -9.64
N ASN A 197 6.50 -10.54 -9.86
CA ASN A 197 6.27 -9.83 -11.12
C ASN A 197 6.99 -10.52 -12.29
N GLY A 198 6.28 -10.70 -13.42
CA GLY A 198 6.82 -11.37 -14.61
C GLY A 198 7.99 -10.63 -15.27
N ASP A 199 7.97 -9.30 -15.25
CA ASP A 199 9.03 -8.44 -15.78
C ASP A 199 9.77 -7.72 -14.65
N ILE A 200 11.08 -7.87 -14.62
CA ILE A 200 11.95 -7.12 -13.69
C ILE A 200 12.63 -6.00 -14.46
N TYR A 201 12.37 -4.77 -14.04
CA TYR A 201 12.96 -3.56 -14.63
C TYR A 201 14.23 -3.17 -13.89
N GLY A 202 15.24 -2.73 -14.67
CA GLY A 202 16.54 -2.32 -14.16
C GLY A 202 16.66 -0.81 -14.06
N PHE A 203 17.16 -0.33 -12.91
CA PHE A 203 17.44 1.09 -12.66
C PHE A 203 18.92 1.30 -12.39
N THR A 204 19.53 2.18 -13.17
CA THR A 204 20.98 2.43 -13.12
C THR A 204 21.25 3.92 -12.97
N ALA A 205 22.21 4.28 -12.12
CA ALA A 205 22.68 5.66 -11.99
C ALA A 205 23.10 6.22 -13.36
N TYR A 206 22.84 7.51 -13.56
CA TYR A 206 23.19 8.26 -14.78
C TYR A 206 22.52 7.77 -16.08
N ASN A 207 21.57 6.83 -16.00
CA ASN A 207 20.84 6.34 -17.17
C ASN A 207 19.33 6.63 -17.02
N ASN A 208 18.66 5.95 -16.10
CA ASN A 208 17.21 6.04 -15.90
C ASN A 208 16.81 6.31 -14.43
N LEU A 209 17.74 6.72 -13.58
CA LEU A 209 17.47 7.30 -12.27
C LEU A 209 17.78 8.79 -12.29
N THR A 210 16.82 9.61 -11.89
CA THR A 210 16.98 11.07 -11.78
C THR A 210 17.41 11.50 -10.38
N SER A 211 17.02 10.74 -9.35
CA SER A 211 17.51 10.93 -7.99
C SER A 211 17.44 9.64 -7.16
N SER A 212 18.29 9.58 -6.14
CA SER A 212 18.25 8.55 -5.10
C SER A 212 18.50 9.19 -3.73
N GLN A 213 17.77 8.73 -2.72
CA GLN A 213 17.92 9.17 -1.34
C GLN A 213 17.96 7.95 -0.42
N ASP A 214 18.96 7.86 0.44
CA ASP A 214 19.06 6.86 1.50
C ASP A 214 19.03 7.58 2.84
N LYS A 215 17.94 7.41 3.59
CA LYS A 215 17.64 8.12 4.82
C LYS A 215 17.58 7.15 6.00
N TYR A 216 18.33 7.44 7.05
CA TYR A 216 18.23 6.76 8.34
C TYR A 216 17.51 7.65 9.35
N SER A 217 16.60 7.08 10.14
CA SER A 217 15.82 7.80 11.13
C SER A 217 15.70 7.00 12.42
N MET A 218 15.83 7.68 13.54
CA MET A 218 15.60 7.14 14.89
C MET A 218 14.23 7.55 15.46
N THR A 219 13.37 8.21 14.67
CA THR A 219 12.10 8.78 15.16
C THR A 219 11.17 7.75 15.78
N SER A 220 11.18 6.51 15.26
CA SER A 220 10.35 5.39 15.74
C SER A 220 11.16 4.32 16.49
N LEU A 221 12.43 4.61 16.80
CA LEU A 221 13.31 3.66 17.47
C LEU A 221 12.84 3.38 18.89
N VAL A 222 12.80 2.12 19.29
CA VAL A 222 12.54 1.66 20.65
C VAL A 222 13.75 0.84 21.12
N THR A 223 14.41 1.27 22.20
CA THR A 223 15.58 0.59 22.73
C THR A 223 15.33 -0.04 24.09
N ARG A 224 14.17 0.22 24.69
CA ARG A 224 13.72 -0.41 25.95
C ARG A 224 12.21 -0.60 25.93
N VAL A 225 11.74 -1.74 26.41
CA VAL A 225 10.31 -2.01 26.64
C VAL A 225 10.09 -2.38 28.10
N ILE A 226 9.17 -1.66 28.73
CA ILE A 226 8.68 -1.95 30.07
C ILE A 226 7.40 -2.78 29.97
N VAL A 227 7.40 -3.96 30.55
CA VAL A 227 6.17 -4.77 30.70
C VAL A 227 5.50 -4.38 32.01
N THR A 228 4.24 -3.94 31.91
CA THR A 228 3.44 -3.54 33.06
C THR A 228 2.33 -4.54 33.36
N GLY A 229 2.13 -4.80 34.64
CA GLY A 229 1.02 -5.61 35.19
C GLY A 229 -0.21 -4.77 35.49
N LYS A 230 -1.05 -5.29 36.40
CA LYS A 230 -2.23 -4.58 36.88
C LYS A 230 -1.84 -3.34 37.65
N GLU A 231 -2.70 -2.35 37.62
CA GLU A 231 -2.57 -1.14 38.45
C GLU A 231 -2.68 -1.51 39.95
N ASP A 232 -1.88 -0.83 40.76
CA ASP A 232 -2.00 -0.88 42.22
C ASP A 232 -3.22 -0.02 42.69
N GLY A 233 -3.48 -0.03 44.00
CA GLY A 233 -4.58 0.74 44.58
C GLY A 233 -4.51 2.27 44.37
N ASN A 234 -3.39 2.80 43.83
CA ASN A 234 -3.17 4.20 43.49
C ASN A 234 -3.18 4.47 41.98
N GLY A 235 -3.59 3.49 41.16
CA GLY A 235 -3.65 3.60 39.71
C GLY A 235 -2.28 3.52 39.02
N ARG A 236 -1.22 3.04 39.71
CA ARG A 236 0.10 2.86 39.13
C ARG A 236 0.27 1.45 38.65
N PRO A 237 0.58 1.25 37.35
CA PRO A 237 0.85 -0.09 36.82
C PRO A 237 2.18 -0.62 37.40
N LYS A 238 2.16 -1.81 37.95
CA LYS A 238 3.35 -2.48 38.49
C LYS A 238 4.27 -2.86 37.30
N VAL A 239 5.57 -2.55 37.44
CA VAL A 239 6.58 -3.00 36.48
C VAL A 239 6.86 -4.49 36.75
N GLU A 240 6.58 -5.36 35.77
CA GLU A 240 6.78 -6.79 35.85
C GLU A 240 8.08 -7.23 35.17
N ALA A 241 8.51 -6.53 34.12
CA ALA A 241 9.79 -6.75 33.46
C ALA A 241 10.26 -5.50 32.71
N THR A 242 11.59 -5.42 32.54
CA THR A 242 12.25 -4.47 31.64
C THR A 242 13.07 -5.27 30.65
N ILE A 243 12.90 -5.01 29.36
CA ILE A 243 13.62 -5.67 28.27
C ILE A 243 14.38 -4.60 27.50
N ASP A 244 15.70 -4.70 27.49
CA ASP A 244 16.58 -3.78 26.76
C ASP A 244 16.98 -4.38 25.42
N GLY A 245 16.88 -3.56 24.37
CA GLY A 245 17.47 -3.78 23.07
C GLY A 245 18.84 -3.11 22.95
N ASP A 246 19.15 -2.54 21.76
CA ASP A 246 20.41 -1.83 21.52
C ASP A 246 20.35 -0.40 22.07
N THR A 247 20.84 -0.22 23.30
CA THR A 247 20.82 1.06 24.03
C THR A 247 21.93 2.04 23.62
N LYS A 248 22.78 1.69 22.63
CA LYS A 248 23.84 2.62 22.14
C LYS A 248 23.28 3.93 21.58
N TYR A 249 22.03 3.94 21.18
CA TYR A 249 21.31 5.14 20.72
C TYR A 249 20.63 5.94 21.84
N GLY A 250 20.86 5.58 23.10
CA GLY A 250 20.14 6.10 24.24
C GLY A 250 18.94 5.24 24.62
N ILE A 251 18.23 5.65 25.68
CA ILE A 251 17.02 4.95 26.15
C ILE A 251 15.79 5.59 25.52
N LEU A 252 15.21 4.89 24.56
CA LEU A 252 13.93 5.25 23.93
C LEU A 252 12.93 4.16 24.37
N GLN A 253 12.10 4.52 25.35
CA GLN A 253 11.29 3.58 26.10
C GLN A 253 9.87 3.49 25.59
N SER A 254 9.35 2.29 25.47
CA SER A 254 7.94 1.98 25.20
C SER A 254 7.37 1.08 26.29
N TYR A 255 6.05 0.87 26.28
CA TYR A 255 5.35 0.05 27.25
C TYR A 255 4.52 -1.04 26.57
N VAL A 256 4.48 -2.22 27.17
CA VAL A 256 3.56 -3.33 26.84
C VAL A 256 2.79 -3.66 28.12
N SER A 257 1.47 -3.64 28.03
CA SER A 257 0.62 -4.03 29.18
C SER A 257 0.30 -5.52 29.13
N MET A 258 0.52 -6.21 30.23
CA MET A 258 0.15 -7.63 30.37
C MET A 258 -1.40 -7.83 30.28
N GLY A 259 -2.19 -6.82 30.63
CA GLY A 259 -3.65 -6.91 30.63
C GLY A 259 -4.16 -8.10 31.47
N SER A 260 -4.94 -8.97 30.84
CA SER A 260 -5.40 -10.26 31.42
C SER A 260 -4.55 -11.46 30.96
N GLY A 261 -3.51 -11.24 30.17
CA GLY A 261 -2.60 -12.26 29.64
C GLY A 261 -1.55 -12.73 30.64
N SER A 262 -0.66 -13.60 30.20
CA SER A 262 0.48 -14.06 30.99
C SER A 262 1.69 -13.13 30.86
N LEU A 263 2.57 -13.13 31.85
CA LEU A 263 3.86 -12.42 31.77
C LEU A 263 4.71 -12.92 30.59
N ALA A 264 4.62 -14.22 30.27
CA ALA A 264 5.34 -14.82 29.16
C ALA A 264 4.89 -14.23 27.81
N ASP A 265 3.57 -14.09 27.61
CA ASP A 265 2.99 -13.51 26.38
C ASP A 265 3.38 -12.03 26.26
N ALA A 266 3.29 -11.28 27.36
CA ALA A 266 3.67 -9.87 27.35
C ALA A 266 5.17 -9.64 27.10
N LYS A 267 6.04 -10.53 27.61
CA LYS A 267 7.48 -10.51 27.29
C LYS A 267 7.74 -10.84 25.82
N LYS A 268 7.00 -11.78 25.26
CA LYS A 268 7.08 -12.10 23.83
C LYS A 268 6.68 -10.92 22.97
N GLU A 269 5.55 -10.25 23.29
CA GLU A 269 5.11 -9.03 22.60
C GLU A 269 6.15 -7.90 22.72
N ALA A 270 6.75 -7.73 23.89
CA ALA A 270 7.81 -6.74 24.10
C ALA A 270 9.07 -7.05 23.26
N GLN A 271 9.45 -8.33 23.12
CA GLN A 271 10.54 -8.73 22.24
C GLN A 271 10.20 -8.51 20.77
N GLU A 272 8.99 -8.85 20.33
CA GLU A 272 8.52 -8.56 18.97
C GLU A 272 8.57 -7.06 18.64
N LEU A 273 8.21 -6.20 19.61
CA LEU A 273 8.31 -4.76 19.46
C LEU A 273 9.78 -4.28 19.31
N LEU A 274 10.71 -4.87 20.06
CA LEU A 274 12.14 -4.58 19.92
C LEU A 274 12.71 -5.12 18.61
N ASP A 275 12.26 -6.29 18.15
CA ASP A 275 12.69 -6.85 16.87
C ASP A 275 12.21 -5.99 15.69
N GLU A 276 10.99 -5.43 15.78
CA GLU A 276 10.41 -4.55 14.77
C GLU A 276 11.01 -3.14 14.79
N LYS A 277 11.16 -2.54 15.99
CA LYS A 277 11.50 -1.12 16.16
C LYS A 277 12.85 -0.88 16.84
N GLY A 278 13.62 -1.90 17.13
CA GLY A 278 14.90 -1.80 17.85
C GLY A 278 16.09 -1.34 17.00
N LYS A 279 15.84 -1.03 15.72
CA LYS A 279 16.86 -0.49 14.79
C LYS A 279 16.37 0.80 14.16
N PRO A 280 17.28 1.74 13.81
CA PRO A 280 16.92 2.90 13.00
C PRO A 280 16.22 2.48 11.71
N THR A 281 15.14 3.15 11.37
CA THR A 281 14.43 2.92 10.12
C THR A 281 15.28 3.42 8.96
N ARG A 282 15.47 2.60 7.93
CA ARG A 282 16.10 2.98 6.67
C ARG A 282 15.03 3.13 5.61
N THR A 283 14.99 4.28 4.94
CA THR A 283 14.10 4.56 3.82
C THR A 283 14.94 4.86 2.59
N ILE A 284 14.80 4.06 1.54
CA ILE A 284 15.46 4.26 0.26
C ILE A 284 14.40 4.75 -0.71
N THR A 285 14.59 5.95 -1.25
CA THR A 285 13.69 6.54 -2.23
C THR A 285 14.42 6.77 -3.55
N LEU A 286 13.81 6.35 -4.64
CA LEU A 286 14.30 6.52 -6.00
C LEU A 286 13.33 7.33 -6.82
N GLN A 287 13.81 8.17 -7.72
CA GLN A 287 13.01 8.85 -8.72
C GLN A 287 13.51 8.49 -10.11
N ALA A 288 12.56 8.21 -11.01
CA ALA A 288 12.83 7.76 -12.37
C ALA A 288 11.77 8.31 -13.34
N PRO A 289 12.00 8.24 -14.67
CA PRO A 289 10.93 8.37 -15.64
C PRO A 289 9.80 7.39 -15.35
N ASP A 290 8.57 7.79 -15.60
CA ASP A 290 7.40 6.98 -15.27
C ASP A 290 7.34 5.69 -16.08
N LEU A 291 6.98 4.60 -15.40
CA LEU A 291 6.68 3.31 -16.00
C LEU A 291 5.44 2.70 -15.33
N PRO A 292 4.27 2.83 -15.96
CA PRO A 292 2.98 2.48 -15.35
C PRO A 292 2.81 0.98 -15.05
N ALA A 293 3.70 0.14 -15.60
CA ALA A 293 3.70 -1.30 -15.33
C ALA A 293 4.17 -1.67 -13.91
N ILE A 294 4.93 -0.77 -13.26
CA ILE A 294 5.54 -1.05 -11.96
C ILE A 294 4.55 -0.73 -10.84
N ARG A 295 4.44 -1.65 -9.88
CA ARG A 295 3.48 -1.54 -8.78
C ARG A 295 4.11 -1.86 -7.43
N LYS A 296 3.42 -1.53 -6.36
CA LYS A 296 3.77 -1.98 -5.01
C LYS A 296 3.86 -3.51 -4.96
N GLY A 297 4.92 -4.02 -4.31
CA GLY A 297 5.21 -5.45 -4.18
C GLY A 297 6.04 -6.05 -5.30
N ASP A 298 6.27 -5.32 -6.40
CA ASP A 298 7.11 -5.77 -7.49
C ASP A 298 8.60 -5.69 -7.12
N LEU A 299 9.41 -6.55 -7.74
CA LEU A 299 10.86 -6.46 -7.70
C LEU A 299 11.39 -5.59 -8.84
N VAL A 300 12.42 -4.84 -8.50
CA VAL A 300 13.25 -4.09 -9.43
C VAL A 300 14.72 -4.42 -9.19
N TYR A 301 15.55 -4.29 -10.21
CA TYR A 301 17.00 -4.43 -10.07
C TYR A 301 17.65 -3.06 -10.09
N ILE A 302 18.38 -2.72 -9.04
CA ILE A 302 19.02 -1.40 -8.88
C ILE A 302 20.53 -1.56 -8.98
N THR A 303 21.18 -0.66 -9.75
CA THR A 303 22.62 -0.54 -9.84
C THR A 303 23.03 0.90 -9.51
N LEU A 304 23.46 1.10 -8.28
CA LEU A 304 24.04 2.34 -7.75
C LEU A 304 25.36 2.00 -7.05
N ASP A 305 26.26 2.98 -6.88
CA ASP A 305 27.63 2.78 -6.35
C ASP A 305 27.74 1.88 -5.11
N ARG A 306 26.78 2.00 -4.18
CA ARG A 306 26.75 1.23 -2.92
C ARG A 306 25.50 0.37 -2.75
N MET A 307 24.64 0.33 -3.75
CA MET A 307 23.38 -0.42 -3.73
C MET A 307 23.23 -1.14 -5.06
N THR A 308 23.59 -2.41 -5.11
CA THR A 308 23.38 -3.24 -6.31
C THR A 308 22.68 -4.52 -5.90
N GLY A 309 21.56 -4.84 -6.57
CA GLY A 309 20.80 -6.06 -6.31
C GLY A 309 19.31 -5.90 -6.56
N TYR A 310 18.56 -6.86 -6.05
CA TYR A 310 17.10 -6.84 -6.13
C TYR A 310 16.52 -6.05 -4.96
N PHE A 311 15.49 -5.27 -5.26
CA PHE A 311 14.75 -4.48 -4.28
C PHE A 311 13.26 -4.67 -4.50
N CYS A 312 12.51 -4.76 -3.40
CA CYS A 312 11.06 -4.77 -3.41
C CYS A 312 10.52 -3.34 -3.28
N ILE A 313 9.50 -3.02 -4.07
CA ILE A 313 8.79 -1.74 -3.98
C ILE A 313 7.80 -1.79 -2.82
N LYS A 314 8.02 -0.95 -1.81
CA LYS A 314 7.14 -0.76 -0.65
C LYS A 314 5.99 0.18 -0.94
N GLY A 315 6.28 1.25 -1.67
CA GLY A 315 5.33 2.24 -2.11
C GLY A 315 5.81 2.89 -3.40
N ILE A 316 4.88 3.35 -4.21
CA ILE A 316 5.16 3.98 -5.48
C ILE A 316 4.14 5.09 -5.75
N SER A 317 4.61 6.19 -6.29
CA SER A 317 3.78 7.24 -6.86
C SER A 317 4.19 7.53 -8.29
N HIS A 318 3.20 7.70 -9.13
CA HIS A 318 3.32 7.98 -10.55
C HIS A 318 2.70 9.34 -10.87
N ASN A 319 3.28 10.05 -11.80
CA ASN A 319 2.72 11.28 -12.34
C ASN A 319 2.83 11.24 -13.87
N ALA A 320 1.70 10.98 -14.52
CA ALA A 320 1.60 10.90 -15.98
C ALA A 320 1.82 12.26 -16.66
N THR A 321 1.51 13.37 -15.98
CA THR A 321 1.68 14.72 -16.52
C THR A 321 3.15 15.11 -16.62
N THR A 322 3.94 14.78 -15.60
CA THR A 322 5.39 15.05 -15.58
C THR A 322 6.22 13.87 -16.09
N MET A 323 5.59 12.75 -16.41
CA MET A 323 6.25 11.50 -16.84
C MET A 323 7.32 11.04 -15.85
N THR A 324 7.01 11.12 -14.55
CA THR A 324 7.93 10.74 -13.47
C THR A 324 7.27 9.81 -12.47
N MET A 325 8.06 8.93 -11.87
CA MET A 325 7.65 8.12 -10.73
C MET A 325 8.64 8.22 -9.58
N ARG A 326 8.13 7.98 -8.38
CA ARG A 326 8.92 7.89 -7.15
C ARG A 326 8.62 6.58 -6.46
N MET A 327 9.65 5.83 -6.15
CA MET A 327 9.57 4.53 -5.51
C MET A 327 10.23 4.57 -4.12
N GLU A 328 9.56 4.03 -3.12
CA GLU A 328 10.19 3.62 -1.86
C GLU A 328 10.49 2.13 -1.95
N VAL A 329 11.75 1.76 -1.72
CA VAL A 329 12.23 0.39 -1.92
C VAL A 329 12.95 -0.16 -0.68
N GLU A 330 12.94 -1.47 -0.52
CA GLU A 330 13.71 -2.20 0.48
C GLU A 330 14.55 -3.30 -0.19
N PRO A 331 15.76 -3.61 0.32
CA PRO A 331 16.54 -4.74 -0.20
C PRO A 331 15.75 -6.04 -0.16
N TYR A 332 15.83 -6.82 -1.22
CA TYR A 332 15.19 -8.12 -1.31
C TYR A 332 16.26 -9.22 -1.30
N GLU A 333 16.28 -10.02 -0.23
CA GLU A 333 17.17 -11.17 -0.11
C GLU A 333 16.48 -12.41 -0.69
N GLN A 334 17.06 -12.98 -1.76
CA GLN A 334 16.61 -14.27 -2.29
C GLN A 334 16.81 -15.35 -1.20
N GLY A 335 15.73 -15.84 -0.65
CA GLY A 335 15.73 -16.86 0.41
C GLY A 335 14.69 -16.63 1.51
N GLN A 336 13.92 -15.55 1.45
CA GLN A 336 12.77 -15.31 2.32
C GLN A 336 11.43 -15.83 1.71
N GLN A 337 11.53 -16.89 0.90
CA GLN A 337 10.35 -17.66 0.43
C GLN A 337 9.92 -18.68 1.45
#